data_e7ddce0d9f66959cbf8d11cf21cb7ddf
#
_entry.id   e7ddce0d9f66959cbf8d11cf21cb7ddf
#
_cell.length_a   1.000
_cell.length_b   1.000
_cell.length_c   1.000
_cell.angle_alpha   90.00
_cell.angle_beta   90.00
_cell.angle_gamma   90.00
#
_symmetry.space_group_name_H-M   'P 1'
#
loop_
_entity.id
_entity.type
_entity.pdbx_description
1 polymer ?
#
loop_
_entity_poly.entity_id
_entity_poly.type
_entity_poly.pdbx_seq_one_letter_code
_entity_poly.pdbx_strand_id
1 'polypeptide(L)'
;MISYFEKQLSEFQHSIRSLNESEFNRLVDETVHTLQAGHKIIVTGLGKNVPICDKFVGSMISMGLDASFLHTNSAVHGDMGLVKNGDTVIMLTKSGETSESIYLAELLNKREVNIWLITFSKESTLT
;
A
#
# COMPACT_ATOMS: atom_id res chain seq x y z
N MET A 1 -26.29 19.13 8.77
CA MET A 1 -24.89 19.10 8.25
C MET A 1 -23.91 18.67 9.34
N ILE A 2 -23.86 19.31 10.51
CA ILE A 2 -22.98 18.92 11.62
C ILE A 2 -23.20 17.46 12.04
N SER A 3 -24.45 17.04 12.24
CA SER A 3 -24.79 15.65 12.58
C SER A 3 -24.31 14.60 11.55
N TYR A 4 -24.24 14.99 10.28
CA TYR A 4 -23.67 14.14 9.23
C TYR A 4 -22.15 13.94 9.47
N PHE A 5 -21.43 15.01 9.76
CA PHE A 5 -19.99 14.91 10.05
C PHE A 5 -19.70 14.14 11.34
N GLU A 6 -20.54 14.32 12.37
CA GLU A 6 -20.42 13.54 13.61
C GLU A 6 -20.61 12.05 13.37
N LYS A 7 -21.58 11.68 12.52
CA LYS A 7 -21.78 10.30 12.10
C LYS A 7 -20.56 9.75 11.35
N GLN A 8 -20.03 10.50 10.37
CA GLN A 8 -18.84 10.08 9.62
C GLN A 8 -17.62 9.92 10.54
N LEU A 9 -17.45 10.81 11.50
CA LEU A 9 -16.37 10.71 12.49
C LEU A 9 -16.51 9.45 13.36
N SER A 10 -17.73 9.12 13.78
CA SER A 10 -18.00 7.90 14.55
C SER A 10 -17.70 6.63 13.74
N GLU A 11 -18.09 6.60 12.47
CA GLU A 11 -17.80 5.49 11.54
C GLU A 11 -16.29 5.33 11.33
N PHE A 12 -15.57 6.45 11.18
CA PHE A 12 -14.12 6.45 11.06
C PHE A 12 -13.42 5.94 12.34
N GLN A 13 -13.86 6.39 13.51
CA GLN A 13 -13.35 5.87 14.79
C GLN A 13 -13.58 4.36 14.94
N HIS A 14 -14.75 3.87 14.52
CA HIS A 14 -15.04 2.44 14.52
C HIS A 14 -14.08 1.67 13.60
N SER A 15 -13.83 2.19 12.40
CA SER A 15 -12.91 1.59 11.44
C SER A 15 -11.48 1.52 11.99
N ILE A 16 -11.00 2.58 12.65
CA ILE A 16 -9.67 2.58 13.30
C ILE A 16 -9.59 1.47 14.36
N ARG A 17 -10.62 1.33 15.20
CA ARG A 17 -10.66 0.31 16.27
C ARG A 17 -10.75 -1.13 15.73
N SER A 18 -11.16 -1.30 14.48
CA SER A 18 -11.22 -2.62 13.82
C SER A 18 -9.91 -3.03 13.15
N LEU A 19 -8.91 -2.13 13.08
CA LEU A 19 -7.60 -2.46 12.55
C LEU A 19 -6.90 -3.50 13.44
N ASN A 20 -6.18 -4.40 12.79
CA ASN A 20 -5.29 -5.31 13.50
C ASN A 20 -4.00 -4.57 13.88
N GLU A 21 -3.90 -4.19 15.15
CA GLU A 21 -2.75 -3.42 15.67
C GLU A 21 -1.43 -4.18 15.50
N SER A 22 -1.44 -5.49 15.67
CA SER A 22 -0.25 -6.32 15.50
C SER A 22 0.26 -6.30 14.05
N GLU A 23 -0.64 -6.46 13.08
CA GLU A 23 -0.28 -6.38 11.66
C GLU A 23 0.17 -4.98 11.27
N PHE A 24 -0.46 -3.94 11.80
CA PHE A 24 -0.05 -2.57 11.55
C PHE A 24 1.36 -2.30 12.08
N ASN A 25 1.67 -2.75 13.30
CA ASN A 25 3.00 -2.61 13.89
C ASN A 25 4.05 -3.37 13.07
N ARG A 26 3.74 -4.57 12.59
CA ARG A 26 4.63 -5.33 11.70
C ARG A 26 4.92 -4.58 10.40
N LEU A 27 3.91 -3.96 9.78
CA LEU A 27 4.11 -3.13 8.58
C LEU A 27 5.05 -1.96 8.87
N VAL A 28 4.87 -1.29 10.01
CA VAL A 28 5.73 -0.17 10.42
C VAL A 28 7.16 -0.64 10.64
N ASP A 29 7.36 -1.72 11.40
CA ASP A 29 8.68 -2.27 11.70
C ASP A 29 9.42 -2.69 10.41
N GLU A 30 8.72 -3.34 9.50
CA GLU A 30 9.28 -3.75 8.22
C GLU A 30 9.62 -2.55 7.31
N THR A 31 8.77 -1.52 7.31
CA THR A 31 9.03 -0.27 6.60
C THR A 31 10.33 0.39 7.12
N VAL A 32 10.48 0.48 8.44
CA VAL A 32 11.70 1.02 9.07
C VAL A 32 12.91 0.18 8.71
N HIS A 33 12.81 -1.15 8.81
CA HIS A 33 13.92 -2.05 8.48
C HIS A 33 14.34 -1.92 6.99
N THR A 34 13.38 -1.87 6.07
CA THR A 34 13.63 -1.67 4.64
C THR A 34 14.42 -0.39 4.38
N LEU A 35 13.98 0.73 4.96
CA LEU A 35 14.64 2.03 4.79
C LEU A 35 16.04 2.04 5.41
N GLN A 36 16.23 1.45 6.59
CA GLN A 36 17.54 1.35 7.26
C GLN A 36 18.51 0.47 6.47
N ALA A 37 18.02 -0.52 5.74
CA ALA A 37 18.82 -1.38 4.86
C ALA A 37 19.20 -0.69 3.52
N GLY A 38 18.76 0.56 3.29
CA GLY A 38 19.05 1.31 2.07
C GLY A 38 18.15 0.97 0.89
N HIS A 39 17.01 0.30 1.16
CA HIS A 39 15.96 0.03 0.19
C HIS A 39 14.84 1.05 0.30
N LYS A 40 13.83 0.98 -0.58
CA LYS A 40 12.74 1.94 -0.62
C LYS A 40 11.38 1.32 -0.38
N ILE A 41 10.43 2.19 -0.09
CA ILE A 41 9.01 1.84 -0.02
C ILE A 41 8.36 2.18 -1.35
N ILE A 42 7.72 1.20 -1.95
CA ILE A 42 6.94 1.37 -3.18
C ILE A 42 5.47 1.25 -2.82
N VAL A 43 4.68 2.24 -3.22
CA VAL A 43 3.23 2.20 -3.05
C VAL A 43 2.57 2.06 -4.40
N THR A 44 1.62 1.16 -4.53
CA THR A 44 0.92 0.90 -5.79
C THR A 44 -0.60 0.88 -5.60
N GLY A 45 -1.32 1.28 -6.62
CA GLY A 45 -2.78 1.32 -6.63
C GLY A 45 -3.35 1.73 -7.98
N LEU A 46 -4.66 1.61 -8.10
CA LEU A 46 -5.44 1.98 -9.27
C LEU A 46 -6.55 2.97 -8.93
N GLY A 47 -6.99 3.73 -9.92
CA GLY A 47 -8.15 4.61 -9.83
C GLY A 47 -8.05 5.61 -8.68
N LYS A 48 -8.98 5.58 -7.74
CA LYS A 48 -9.02 6.52 -6.59
C LYS A 48 -7.95 6.26 -5.54
N ASN A 49 -7.23 5.14 -5.60
CA ASN A 49 -6.07 4.90 -4.75
C ASN A 49 -4.83 5.69 -5.22
N VAL A 50 -4.77 6.10 -6.49
CA VAL A 50 -3.63 6.85 -7.04
C VAL A 50 -3.32 8.12 -6.24
N PRO A 51 -4.27 9.06 -6.02
CA PRO A 51 -3.97 10.25 -5.22
C PRO A 51 -3.60 9.95 -3.75
N ILE A 52 -4.06 8.81 -3.20
CA ILE A 52 -3.65 8.37 -1.85
C ILE A 52 -2.19 7.93 -1.86
N CYS A 53 -1.79 7.15 -2.86
CA CYS A 53 -0.40 6.73 -3.06
C CYS A 53 0.52 7.95 -3.25
N ASP A 54 0.13 8.90 -4.10
CA ASP A 54 0.89 10.14 -4.34
C ASP A 54 1.07 10.94 -3.06
N LYS A 55 0.01 11.08 -2.25
CA LYS A 55 0.09 11.79 -0.96
C LYS A 55 1.03 11.08 0.02
N PHE A 56 0.97 9.76 0.10
CA PHE A 56 1.85 8.96 0.94
C PHE A 56 3.32 9.18 0.54
N VAL A 57 3.63 8.99 -0.74
CA VAL A 57 4.99 9.15 -1.28
C VAL A 57 5.50 10.57 -1.06
N GLY A 58 4.68 11.59 -1.35
CA GLY A 58 5.04 12.99 -1.12
C GLY A 58 5.36 13.28 0.35
N SER A 59 4.62 12.68 1.29
CA SER A 59 4.89 12.79 2.73
C SER A 59 6.20 12.11 3.12
N MET A 60 6.47 10.91 2.61
CA MET A 60 7.73 10.19 2.85
C MET A 60 8.94 11.00 2.35
N ILE A 61 8.89 11.47 1.11
CA ILE A 61 9.96 12.27 0.51
C ILE A 61 10.21 13.56 1.30
N SER A 62 9.15 14.23 1.79
CA SER A 62 9.30 15.45 2.59
C SER A 62 10.04 15.22 3.92
N MET A 63 10.06 13.98 4.40
CA MET A 63 10.81 13.55 5.59
C MET A 63 12.20 12.98 5.25
N GLY A 64 12.61 13.03 3.98
CA GLY A 64 13.89 12.48 3.53
C GLY A 64 13.90 10.94 3.42
N LEU A 65 12.74 10.30 3.39
CA LEU A 65 12.60 8.85 3.29
C LEU A 65 12.44 8.43 1.82
N ASP A 66 13.07 7.34 1.43
CA ASP A 66 13.04 6.86 0.05
C ASP A 66 11.73 6.12 -0.24
N ALA A 67 10.88 6.73 -1.04
CA ALA A 67 9.61 6.17 -1.45
C ALA A 67 9.30 6.49 -2.91
N SER A 68 8.56 5.60 -3.58
CA SER A 68 8.15 5.76 -4.97
C SER A 68 6.73 5.28 -5.18
N PHE A 69 6.00 5.95 -6.06
CA PHE A 69 4.72 5.46 -6.56
C PHE A 69 4.92 4.63 -7.82
N LEU A 70 4.29 3.46 -7.87
CA LEU A 70 4.23 2.61 -9.05
C LEU A 70 2.77 2.38 -9.42
N HIS A 71 2.31 2.99 -10.50
CA HIS A 71 0.95 2.76 -10.96
C HIS A 71 0.77 1.29 -11.36
N THR A 72 -0.24 0.60 -10.81
CA THR A 72 -0.43 -0.84 -11.01
C THR A 72 -0.46 -1.23 -12.48
N ASN A 73 -1.16 -0.46 -13.32
CA ASN A 73 -1.23 -0.74 -14.75
C ASN A 73 0.12 -0.55 -15.46
N SER A 74 0.86 0.51 -15.11
CA SER A 74 2.20 0.74 -15.68
C SER A 74 3.19 -0.36 -15.29
N ALA A 75 3.07 -0.87 -14.05
CA ALA A 75 3.90 -1.96 -13.57
C ALA A 75 3.79 -3.20 -14.46
N VAL A 76 2.55 -3.61 -14.79
CA VAL A 76 2.31 -4.80 -15.61
C VAL A 76 2.66 -4.60 -17.10
N HIS A 77 2.88 -3.35 -17.52
CA HIS A 77 3.27 -2.98 -18.89
C HIS A 77 4.74 -2.54 -19.03
N GLY A 78 5.59 -2.77 -18.03
CA GLY A 78 7.02 -2.58 -18.16
C GLY A 78 7.74 -1.86 -17.02
N ASP A 79 7.03 -1.12 -16.14
CA ASP A 79 7.66 -0.31 -15.09
C ASP A 79 8.08 -1.12 -13.85
N MET A 80 7.99 -2.45 -13.92
CA MET A 80 8.49 -3.36 -12.87
C MET A 80 10.00 -3.20 -12.59
N GLY A 81 10.74 -2.54 -13.48
CA GLY A 81 12.14 -2.20 -13.27
C GLY A 81 12.38 -1.22 -12.11
N LEU A 82 11.33 -0.52 -11.65
CA LEU A 82 11.37 0.35 -10.48
C LEU A 82 11.58 -0.46 -9.19
N VAL A 83 11.06 -1.67 -9.13
CA VAL A 83 11.09 -2.56 -7.96
C VAL A 83 12.43 -3.29 -7.92
N LYS A 84 13.15 -3.20 -6.80
CA LYS A 84 14.42 -3.90 -6.57
C LYS A 84 14.29 -4.90 -5.44
N ASN A 85 15.15 -5.90 -5.44
CA ASN A 85 15.22 -6.86 -4.34
C ASN A 85 15.50 -6.11 -3.02
N GLY A 86 14.80 -6.48 -1.96
CA GLY A 86 14.86 -5.84 -0.66
C GLY A 86 13.88 -4.69 -0.45
N ASP A 87 13.22 -4.20 -1.51
CA ASP A 87 12.18 -3.18 -1.38
C ASP A 87 10.93 -3.73 -0.68
N THR A 88 10.16 -2.85 -0.05
CA THR A 88 8.83 -3.16 0.46
C THR A 88 7.77 -2.53 -0.44
N VAL A 89 6.83 -3.33 -0.91
CA VAL A 89 5.72 -2.90 -1.78
C VAL A 89 4.42 -2.91 -0.99
N ILE A 90 3.76 -1.77 -0.91
CA ILE A 90 2.45 -1.60 -0.27
C ILE A 90 1.40 -1.45 -1.38
N MET A 91 0.52 -2.41 -1.49
CA MET A 91 -0.55 -2.45 -2.50
C MET A 91 -1.87 -1.97 -1.89
N LEU A 92 -2.44 -0.91 -2.47
CA LEU A 92 -3.76 -0.39 -2.09
C LEU A 92 -4.83 -0.90 -3.05
N THR A 93 -5.81 -1.62 -2.53
CA THR A 93 -6.95 -2.10 -3.30
C THR A 93 -8.22 -2.07 -2.45
N LYS A 94 -9.37 -1.83 -3.06
CA LYS A 94 -10.64 -1.86 -2.33
C LYS A 94 -11.14 -3.30 -2.16
N SER A 95 -11.20 -4.05 -3.24
CA SER A 95 -11.78 -5.40 -3.27
C SER A 95 -10.76 -6.52 -3.12
N GLY A 96 -9.52 -6.29 -3.53
CA GLY A 96 -8.53 -7.35 -3.68
C GLY A 96 -8.77 -8.28 -4.87
N GLU A 97 -9.66 -7.88 -5.81
CA GLU A 97 -10.10 -8.71 -6.95
C GLU A 97 -9.82 -8.07 -8.31
N THR A 98 -9.15 -6.91 -8.35
CA THR A 98 -8.82 -6.27 -9.63
C THR A 98 -7.75 -7.09 -10.35
N SER A 99 -8.01 -7.45 -11.61
CA SER A 99 -7.13 -8.33 -12.40
C SER A 99 -5.70 -7.81 -12.50
N GLU A 100 -5.52 -6.52 -12.69
CA GLU A 100 -4.20 -5.88 -12.75
C GLU A 100 -3.46 -5.97 -11.40
N SER A 101 -4.19 -5.84 -10.28
CA SER A 101 -3.59 -5.96 -8.94
C SER A 101 -3.18 -7.41 -8.64
N ILE A 102 -4.00 -8.38 -9.04
CA ILE A 102 -3.70 -9.81 -8.90
C ILE A 102 -2.47 -10.16 -9.74
N TYR A 103 -2.44 -9.74 -11.00
CA TYR A 103 -1.31 -9.98 -11.88
C TYR A 103 -0.03 -9.31 -11.38
N LEU A 104 -0.12 -8.08 -10.87
CA LEU A 104 1.03 -7.43 -10.25
C LEU A 104 1.55 -8.21 -9.03
N ALA A 105 0.66 -8.71 -8.16
CA ALA A 105 1.07 -9.52 -7.02
C ALA A 105 1.79 -10.80 -7.44
N GLU A 106 1.33 -11.47 -8.51
CA GLU A 106 2.00 -12.63 -9.08
C GLU A 106 3.42 -12.31 -9.59
N LEU A 107 3.60 -11.13 -10.20
CA LEU A 107 4.92 -10.67 -10.65
C LEU A 107 5.84 -10.33 -9.47
N LEU A 108 5.31 -9.70 -8.43
CA LEU A 108 6.05 -9.34 -7.22
C LEU A 108 6.48 -10.59 -6.44
N ASN A 109 5.63 -11.60 -6.35
CA ASN A 109 5.94 -12.88 -5.68
C ASN A 109 7.12 -13.64 -6.30
N LYS A 110 7.52 -13.30 -7.52
CA LYS A 110 8.70 -13.85 -8.20
C LYS A 110 9.99 -13.08 -7.86
N ARG A 111 9.92 -12.08 -6.99
CA ARG A 111 11.02 -11.21 -6.59
C ARG A 111 11.26 -11.31 -5.09
N GLU A 112 12.45 -10.95 -4.65
CA GLU A 112 12.84 -10.88 -3.24
C GLU A 112 12.41 -9.52 -2.65
N VAL A 113 11.10 -9.32 -2.51
CA VAL A 113 10.47 -8.11 -1.97
C VAL A 113 9.46 -8.47 -0.89
N ASN A 114 9.24 -7.56 0.04
CA ASN A 114 8.17 -7.68 1.01
C ASN A 114 6.90 -7.08 0.42
N ILE A 115 5.77 -7.79 0.54
CA ILE A 115 4.49 -7.34 -0.01
C ILE A 115 3.49 -7.16 1.11
N TRP A 116 2.89 -5.98 1.18
CA TRP A 116 1.80 -5.66 2.07
C TRP A 116 0.57 -5.24 1.30
N LEU A 117 -0.58 -5.68 1.78
CA LEU A 117 -1.88 -5.36 1.18
C LEU A 117 -2.71 -4.53 2.16
N ILE A 118 -3.16 -3.36 1.71
CA ILE A 118 -4.17 -2.56 2.41
C ILE A 118 -5.46 -2.65 1.61
N THR A 119 -6.47 -3.30 2.20
CA THR A 119 -7.74 -3.59 1.54
C THR A 119 -8.92 -3.41 2.49
N PHE A 120 -10.11 -3.16 1.93
CA PHE A 120 -11.38 -3.18 2.68
C PHE A 120 -12.00 -4.57 2.73
N SER A 121 -11.48 -5.53 1.97
CA SER A 121 -11.99 -6.91 1.96
C SER A 121 -11.13 -7.78 2.84
N LYS A 122 -11.79 -8.54 3.75
CA LYS A 122 -11.10 -9.53 4.59
C LYS A 122 -10.82 -10.83 3.85
N GLU A 123 -11.59 -11.11 2.83
CA GLU A 123 -11.50 -12.31 2.00
C GLU A 123 -11.46 -11.88 0.53
N SER A 124 -10.35 -12.15 -0.14
CA SER A 124 -10.17 -11.87 -1.55
C SER A 124 -9.05 -12.74 -2.13
N THR A 125 -8.89 -12.73 -3.43
CA THR A 125 -7.80 -13.44 -4.11
C THR A 125 -6.42 -12.96 -3.65
N LEU A 126 -6.32 -11.71 -3.18
CA LEU A 126 -5.06 -11.10 -2.71
C LEU A 126 -4.80 -11.24 -1.20
N THR A 127 -5.80 -11.67 -0.39
CA THR A 127 -5.65 -11.80 1.08
C THR A 127 -5.24 -13.19 1.58
#